data_37ba3e14d1b19085d506b336abe6f810
#
_entry.id   37ba3e14d1b19085d506b336abe6f810
#
_cell.length_a   1.000
_cell.length_b   1.000
_cell.length_c   1.000
_cell.angle_alpha   90.00
_cell.angle_beta   90.00
_cell.angle_gamma   90.00
#
_symmetry.space_group_name_H-M   'P 1'
#
loop_
_entity.id
_entity.type
_entity.pdbx_description
1 polymer ?
#
loop_
_entity_poly.entity_id
_entity_poly.type
_entity_poly.pdbx_seq_one_letter_code
_entity_poly.pdbx_strand_id
1 'polypeptide(L)'
;KEMKRSRNKYEEISRIPSVLWPPLIGKACFCAPDPDLAWWNDGATIQGNNNCYNYASNYRSDTYAQPGKAAGQQYTSLSGCSVAAGSRSAKDGAIADQLVDLPDADNKCPKKGHLVALVIAPNSDFHWFRKGPNGRWSHKPGSTAARITDNANNLITDPRTADRGPYTQFCTFMQVIHGHIKIA
;
A
#
# COMPACT_ATOMS: atom_id res chain seq x y z
N LYS A 1 14.31 -31.98 31.93
CA LYS A 1 14.18 -30.58 31.40
C LYS A 1 13.40 -30.65 30.10
N GLU A 2 12.09 -30.39 30.17
CA GLU A 2 11.21 -30.33 29.00
C GLU A 2 11.37 -28.97 28.29
N MET A 3 11.74 -29.01 27.00
CA MET A 3 11.70 -27.83 26.15
C MET A 3 10.25 -27.54 25.75
N LYS A 4 9.66 -26.47 26.28
CA LYS A 4 8.38 -25.93 25.81
C LYS A 4 8.55 -25.45 24.35
N ARG A 5 7.94 -26.17 23.39
CA ARG A 5 7.78 -25.68 22.02
C ARG A 5 6.91 -24.43 22.02
N SER A 6 7.45 -23.33 21.57
CA SER A 6 6.71 -22.10 21.26
C SER A 6 5.68 -22.41 20.18
N ARG A 7 4.39 -22.31 20.51
CA ARG A 7 3.30 -22.45 19.53
C ARG A 7 3.31 -21.26 18.58
N ASN A 8 3.31 -21.57 17.30
CA ASN A 8 3.29 -20.61 16.22
C ASN A 8 1.94 -19.84 16.23
N LYS A 9 1.99 -18.51 16.30
CA LYS A 9 0.86 -17.60 16.41
C LYS A 9 -0.12 -17.65 15.20
N TYR A 10 0.24 -18.42 14.18
CA TYR A 10 -0.57 -18.59 12.95
C TYR A 10 -1.56 -19.76 13.00
N GLU A 11 -1.49 -20.65 14.00
CA GLU A 11 -2.44 -21.78 14.14
C GLU A 11 -3.72 -21.43 14.91
N GLU A 12 -3.78 -20.29 15.57
CA GLU A 12 -4.93 -19.91 16.41
C GLU A 12 -6.03 -19.15 15.64
N ILE A 13 -5.79 -18.78 14.38
CA ILE A 13 -6.75 -18.02 13.55
C ILE A 13 -7.83 -18.91 12.91
N SER A 14 -7.71 -20.24 13.00
CA SER A 14 -8.66 -21.18 12.36
C SER A 14 -9.93 -21.49 13.17
N ARG A 15 -10.19 -20.79 14.30
CA ARG A 15 -11.35 -21.08 15.19
C ARG A 15 -12.20 -19.87 15.53
N ILE A 16 -12.33 -18.91 14.61
CA ILE A 16 -13.37 -17.88 14.77
C ILE A 16 -14.65 -18.41 14.10
N PRO A 17 -15.76 -18.55 14.84
CA PRO A 17 -17.02 -18.97 14.23
C PRO A 17 -17.45 -17.98 13.15
N SER A 18 -17.84 -18.50 11.99
CA SER A 18 -18.42 -17.76 10.88
C SER A 18 -19.80 -17.20 11.27
N VAL A 19 -19.86 -16.19 12.13
CA VAL A 19 -21.11 -15.57 12.56
C VAL A 19 -21.09 -14.08 12.18
N LEU A 20 -21.92 -13.75 11.18
CA LEU A 20 -22.52 -12.45 10.92
C LEU A 20 -21.61 -11.33 10.38
N TRP A 21 -21.03 -11.57 9.18
CA TRP A 21 -20.75 -10.45 8.29
C TRP A 21 -21.80 -10.45 7.17
N PRO A 22 -22.45 -9.30 6.85
CA PRO A 22 -23.31 -9.24 5.68
C PRO A 22 -22.51 -9.61 4.43
N PRO A 23 -23.11 -10.28 3.44
CA PRO A 23 -22.41 -10.67 2.21
C PRO A 23 -21.83 -9.42 1.57
N LEU A 24 -20.49 -9.31 1.55
CA LEU A 24 -19.79 -8.22 0.91
C LEU A 24 -19.99 -8.36 -0.61
N ILE A 25 -20.63 -7.38 -1.21
CA ILE A 25 -20.70 -7.19 -2.65
C ILE A 25 -19.28 -6.79 -3.11
N GLY A 26 -18.44 -7.78 -3.37
CA GLY A 26 -17.08 -7.60 -3.84
C GLY A 26 -16.25 -8.85 -3.53
N LYS A 27 -15.47 -9.33 -4.52
CA LYS A 27 -14.57 -10.47 -4.29
C LYS A 27 -13.53 -10.10 -3.26
N ALA A 28 -13.50 -10.82 -2.13
CA ALA A 28 -12.48 -10.67 -1.10
C ALA A 28 -11.08 -10.86 -1.70
N CYS A 29 -10.14 -10.01 -1.32
CA CYS A 29 -8.73 -10.09 -1.72
C CYS A 29 -7.98 -10.95 -0.71
N PHE A 30 -7.95 -12.26 -0.88
CA PHE A 30 -7.41 -13.22 0.10
C PHE A 30 -5.94 -13.00 0.49
N CYS A 31 -5.15 -12.32 -0.36
CA CYS A 31 -3.73 -12.06 -0.09
C CYS A 31 -3.46 -10.61 0.32
N ALA A 32 -4.49 -9.78 0.45
CA ALA A 32 -4.33 -8.40 0.85
C ALA A 32 -4.22 -8.31 2.39
N PRO A 33 -3.28 -7.51 2.93
CA PRO A 33 -3.20 -7.28 4.36
C PRO A 33 -4.36 -6.41 4.84
N ASP A 34 -4.80 -6.65 6.07
CA ASP A 34 -5.69 -5.74 6.77
C ASP A 34 -5.06 -4.35 6.88
N PRO A 35 -5.85 -3.27 6.97
CA PRO A 35 -5.34 -1.93 7.24
C PRO A 35 -4.46 -1.87 8.49
N ASP A 36 -4.81 -2.64 9.52
CA ASP A 36 -4.09 -2.79 10.79
C ASP A 36 -3.63 -1.43 11.35
N LEU A 37 -4.61 -0.51 11.50
CA LEU A 37 -4.33 0.88 11.86
C LEU A 37 -3.54 1.00 13.17
N ALA A 38 -3.84 0.15 14.16
CA ALA A 38 -3.13 0.16 15.45
C ALA A 38 -1.65 -0.19 15.30
N TRP A 39 -1.30 -1.05 14.33
CA TRP A 39 0.07 -1.45 14.06
C TRP A 39 0.91 -0.36 13.35
N TRP A 40 0.22 0.57 12.63
CA TRP A 40 0.85 1.69 11.92
C TRP A 40 0.78 3.01 12.69
N ASN A 41 -0.17 3.15 13.61
CA ASN A 41 -0.53 4.41 14.27
C ASN A 41 -0.13 4.38 15.75
N ASP A 42 1.15 4.14 16.03
CA ASP A 42 1.67 4.16 17.42
C ASP A 42 1.80 5.58 18.00
N GLY A 43 1.54 6.61 17.18
CA GLY A 43 1.70 8.01 17.57
C GLY A 43 3.17 8.43 17.75
N ALA A 44 4.12 7.58 17.40
CA ALA A 44 5.55 7.76 17.67
C ALA A 44 6.43 7.33 16.46
N THR A 45 7.40 6.47 16.69
CA THR A 45 8.45 6.10 15.73
C THR A 45 7.90 5.39 14.49
N ILE A 46 7.00 4.43 14.66
CA ILE A 46 6.44 3.68 13.52
C ILE A 46 5.65 4.61 12.63
N GLN A 47 4.75 5.40 13.22
CA GLN A 47 3.95 6.37 12.47
C GLN A 47 4.82 7.43 11.81
N GLY A 48 5.84 7.94 12.48
CA GLY A 48 6.71 9.01 11.99
C GLY A 48 7.68 8.56 10.90
N ASN A 49 8.26 7.38 11.02
CA ASN A 49 9.35 6.90 10.16
C ASN A 49 8.89 6.09 8.95
N ASN A 50 7.59 5.83 8.81
CA ASN A 50 7.04 5.11 7.66
C ASN A 50 6.02 5.98 6.94
N ASN A 51 6.15 6.09 5.64
CA ASN A 51 5.28 6.89 4.79
C ASN A 51 4.23 6.05 4.03
N CYS A 52 3.59 6.66 3.02
CA CYS A 52 2.60 6.00 2.17
C CYS A 52 3.18 4.81 1.40
N TYR A 53 4.44 4.85 0.99
CA TYR A 53 5.07 3.77 0.23
C TYR A 53 5.38 2.57 1.13
N ASN A 54 5.87 2.80 2.36
CA ASN A 54 5.98 1.76 3.39
C ASN A 54 4.64 1.09 3.67
N TYR A 55 3.60 1.91 3.87
CA TYR A 55 2.25 1.43 4.16
C TYR A 55 1.67 0.62 3.01
N ALA A 56 1.75 1.13 1.79
CA ALA A 56 1.26 0.44 0.60
C ALA A 56 1.97 -0.89 0.38
N SER A 57 3.29 -0.92 0.55
CA SER A 57 4.11 -2.13 0.43
C SER A 57 3.94 -3.11 1.59
N ASN A 58 3.24 -2.72 2.65
CA ASN A 58 3.12 -3.45 3.92
C ASN A 58 4.50 -3.81 4.52
N TYR A 59 5.45 -2.87 4.43
CA TYR A 59 6.82 -3.07 4.89
C TYR A 59 7.29 -1.90 5.76
N ARG A 60 7.44 -2.12 7.05
CA ARG A 60 7.99 -1.13 8.00
C ARG A 60 9.52 -1.21 7.98
N SER A 61 10.14 -0.38 7.16
CA SER A 61 11.60 -0.24 7.15
C SER A 61 12.11 0.83 8.11
N ASP A 62 11.22 1.69 8.62
CA ASP A 62 11.54 2.87 9.45
C ASP A 62 12.51 3.84 8.77
N THR A 63 12.53 3.88 7.43
CA THR A 63 13.43 4.69 6.61
C THR A 63 12.73 5.80 5.85
N TYR A 64 11.41 5.95 5.99
CA TYR A 64 10.60 6.87 5.19
C TYR A 64 10.81 6.62 3.69
N ALA A 65 10.51 5.40 3.27
CA ALA A 65 10.93 4.79 2.02
C ALA A 65 10.59 5.62 0.77
N GLN A 66 11.50 5.58 -0.22
CA GLN A 66 11.34 6.28 -1.48
C GLN A 66 11.34 5.27 -2.64
N PRO A 67 10.40 5.35 -3.61
CA PRO A 67 10.38 4.45 -4.75
C PRO A 67 11.71 4.41 -5.50
N GLY A 68 12.29 3.22 -5.64
CA GLY A 68 13.56 2.95 -6.31
C GLY A 68 14.81 3.16 -5.46
N LYS A 69 14.70 3.71 -4.26
CA LYS A 69 15.87 3.98 -3.41
C LYS A 69 16.58 2.69 -3.01
N ALA A 70 15.84 1.68 -2.56
CA ALA A 70 16.40 0.39 -2.18
C ALA A 70 17.07 -0.36 -3.35
N ALA A 71 16.62 -0.13 -4.57
CA ALA A 71 17.22 -0.67 -5.79
C ALA A 71 18.35 0.18 -6.38
N GLY A 72 18.69 1.32 -5.75
CA GLY A 72 19.65 2.29 -6.30
C GLY A 72 19.16 3.03 -7.56
N GLN A 73 17.85 3.05 -7.77
CA GLN A 73 17.18 3.65 -8.94
C GLN A 73 16.01 4.54 -8.51
N GLN A 74 16.24 5.38 -7.52
CA GLN A 74 15.23 6.31 -7.02
C GLN A 74 14.68 7.18 -8.16
N TYR A 75 13.38 7.51 -8.09
CA TYR A 75 12.77 8.46 -9.01
C TYR A 75 13.53 9.80 -9.03
N THR A 76 13.54 10.46 -10.18
CA THR A 76 14.24 11.75 -10.37
C THR A 76 13.28 12.87 -10.75
N SER A 77 12.02 12.55 -11.03
CA SER A 77 11.00 13.55 -11.39
C SER A 77 9.63 13.14 -10.89
N LEU A 78 8.88 14.11 -10.42
CA LEU A 78 7.47 14.03 -10.04
C LEU A 78 6.59 14.92 -10.92
N SER A 79 7.03 15.29 -12.13
CA SER A 79 6.25 16.13 -13.04
C SER A 79 4.91 15.51 -13.44
N GLY A 80 4.79 14.18 -13.32
CA GLY A 80 3.57 13.43 -13.56
C GLY A 80 3.79 11.93 -13.53
N CYS A 81 2.78 11.20 -13.95
CA CYS A 81 2.84 9.74 -14.09
C CYS A 81 3.85 9.29 -15.16
N SER A 82 4.01 10.09 -16.21
CA SER A 82 5.05 9.97 -17.22
C SER A 82 6.00 11.17 -17.09
N VAL A 83 7.28 10.94 -17.27
CA VAL A 83 8.34 11.94 -17.13
C VAL A 83 9.18 12.05 -18.39
N ALA A 84 9.94 13.10 -18.53
CA ALA A 84 10.81 13.33 -19.70
C ALA A 84 11.84 12.19 -19.86
N ALA A 85 12.26 11.96 -21.09
CA ALA A 85 13.31 11.00 -21.41
C ALA A 85 14.58 11.28 -20.57
N GLY A 86 15.18 10.22 -20.04
CA GLY A 86 16.33 10.31 -19.14
C GLY A 86 16.00 10.55 -17.67
N SER A 87 14.72 10.86 -17.35
CA SER A 87 14.22 10.91 -15.96
C SER A 87 13.54 9.61 -15.58
N ARG A 88 13.40 9.37 -14.27
CA ARG A 88 12.63 8.24 -13.69
C ARG A 88 11.42 8.77 -12.92
N SER A 89 10.25 8.23 -13.20
CA SER A 89 9.02 8.50 -12.46
C SER A 89 8.98 7.70 -11.14
N ALA A 90 8.06 8.04 -10.25
CA ALA A 90 7.80 7.24 -9.05
C ALA A 90 7.38 5.79 -9.40
N LYS A 91 6.70 5.58 -10.53
CA LYS A 91 6.37 4.25 -11.06
C LYS A 91 7.62 3.47 -11.45
N ASP A 92 8.55 4.10 -12.17
CA ASP A 92 9.81 3.45 -12.58
C ASP A 92 10.64 3.04 -11.37
N GLY A 93 10.69 3.90 -10.35
CA GLY A 93 11.32 3.57 -9.07
C GLY A 93 10.66 2.37 -8.39
N ALA A 94 9.34 2.33 -8.32
CA ALA A 94 8.62 1.21 -7.73
C ALA A 94 8.83 -0.11 -8.53
N ILE A 95 8.91 -0.05 -9.84
CA ILE A 95 9.27 -1.21 -10.68
C ILE A 95 10.69 -1.70 -10.36
N ALA A 96 11.64 -0.79 -10.18
CA ALA A 96 13.00 -1.15 -9.76
C ALA A 96 13.02 -1.83 -8.38
N ASP A 97 12.13 -1.43 -7.47
CA ASP A 97 11.91 -2.08 -6.17
C ASP A 97 11.10 -3.39 -6.26
N GLN A 98 10.84 -3.89 -7.47
CA GLN A 98 10.15 -5.15 -7.77
C GLN A 98 8.62 -5.13 -7.57
N LEU A 99 7.98 -3.97 -7.57
CA LEU A 99 6.54 -3.91 -7.75
C LEU A 99 6.20 -4.18 -9.23
N VAL A 100 5.06 -4.84 -9.47
CA VAL A 100 4.62 -5.18 -10.83
C VAL A 100 3.56 -4.19 -11.29
N ASP A 101 3.79 -3.51 -12.42
CA ASP A 101 2.80 -2.61 -13.01
C ASP A 101 1.58 -3.39 -13.53
N LEU A 102 0.38 -2.98 -13.14
CA LEU A 102 -0.89 -3.61 -13.52
C LEU A 102 -1.90 -2.53 -13.97
N PRO A 103 -1.63 -1.82 -15.08
CA PRO A 103 -2.49 -0.72 -15.53
C PRO A 103 -3.94 -1.16 -15.79
N ASP A 104 -4.13 -2.41 -16.22
CA ASP A 104 -5.44 -2.99 -16.57
C ASP A 104 -6.11 -3.74 -15.41
N ALA A 105 -5.61 -3.63 -14.19
CA ALA A 105 -6.17 -4.36 -13.03
C ALA A 105 -7.62 -3.99 -12.72
N ASP A 106 -8.08 -2.81 -13.14
CA ASP A 106 -9.45 -2.32 -12.95
C ASP A 106 -9.98 -2.53 -11.53
N ASN A 107 -9.19 -2.09 -10.56
CA ASN A 107 -9.54 -2.23 -9.14
C ASN A 107 -9.79 -3.69 -8.69
N LYS A 108 -9.30 -4.69 -9.43
CA LYS A 108 -9.44 -6.11 -9.10
C LYS A 108 -8.20 -6.64 -8.40
N CYS A 109 -8.41 -7.50 -7.42
CA CYS A 109 -7.31 -8.13 -6.69
C CYS A 109 -6.48 -9.05 -7.59
N PRO A 110 -5.14 -8.97 -7.52
CA PRO A 110 -4.28 -9.94 -8.18
C PRO A 110 -4.41 -11.33 -7.53
N LYS A 111 -4.00 -12.37 -8.25
CA LYS A 111 -4.01 -13.75 -7.73
C LYS A 111 -3.01 -13.99 -6.60
N LYS A 112 -1.94 -13.19 -6.52
CA LYS A 112 -0.89 -13.25 -5.51
C LYS A 112 -0.59 -11.85 -5.00
N GLY A 113 -0.14 -11.75 -3.74
CA GLY A 113 0.15 -10.46 -3.12
C GLY A 113 -1.08 -9.57 -2.99
N HIS A 114 -0.89 -8.26 -3.06
CA HIS A 114 -2.00 -7.31 -2.95
C HIS A 114 -1.87 -6.16 -3.95
N LEU A 115 -2.98 -5.47 -4.16
CA LEU A 115 -3.09 -4.34 -5.09
C LEU A 115 -2.79 -3.04 -4.35
N VAL A 116 -1.98 -2.20 -4.98
CA VAL A 116 -1.71 -0.82 -4.57
C VAL A 116 -2.00 0.13 -5.72
N ALA A 117 -2.16 1.41 -5.42
CA ALA A 117 -2.40 2.45 -6.43
C ALA A 117 -1.45 3.62 -6.22
N LEU A 118 -0.84 4.08 -7.30
CA LEU A 118 0.01 5.26 -7.34
C LEU A 118 -0.75 6.47 -7.89
N VAL A 119 -0.65 7.57 -7.17
CA VAL A 119 -1.16 8.88 -7.59
C VAL A 119 -0.08 9.95 -7.43
N ILE A 120 -0.14 11.00 -8.24
CA ILE A 120 0.84 12.09 -8.28
C ILE A 120 0.17 13.43 -8.07
N ALA A 121 0.76 14.25 -7.20
CA ALA A 121 0.60 15.70 -7.18
C ALA A 121 1.73 16.29 -8.05
N PRO A 122 1.44 16.75 -9.28
CA PRO A 122 2.47 17.13 -10.24
C PRO A 122 3.46 18.16 -9.68
N ASN A 123 4.75 17.90 -9.91
CA ASN A 123 5.88 18.69 -9.42
C ASN A 123 6.01 18.82 -7.90
N SER A 124 5.27 18.03 -7.13
CA SER A 124 5.23 18.14 -5.66
C SER A 124 5.49 16.82 -4.97
N ASP A 125 4.60 15.82 -5.13
CA ASP A 125 4.63 14.63 -4.30
C ASP A 125 4.00 13.43 -5.01
N PHE A 126 4.26 12.23 -4.47
CA PHE A 126 3.56 11.00 -4.81
C PHE A 126 2.76 10.50 -3.60
N HIS A 127 1.72 9.72 -3.87
CA HIS A 127 1.01 9.05 -2.80
C HIS A 127 0.56 7.66 -3.21
N TRP A 128 0.44 6.77 -2.21
CA TRP A 128 0.09 5.37 -2.41
C TRP A 128 -1.11 4.97 -1.57
N PHE A 129 -1.97 4.18 -2.18
CA PHE A 129 -3.09 3.52 -1.52
C PHE A 129 -2.87 2.00 -1.52
N ARG A 130 -3.45 1.31 -0.56
CA ARG A 130 -3.41 -0.15 -0.43
C ARG A 130 -4.81 -0.73 -0.36
N LYS A 131 -5.10 -1.74 -1.19
CA LYS A 131 -6.36 -2.46 -1.16
C LYS A 131 -6.34 -3.50 -0.04
N GLY A 132 -7.37 -3.50 0.79
CA GLY A 132 -7.56 -4.45 1.87
C GLY A 132 -8.36 -5.69 1.46
N PRO A 133 -8.45 -6.70 2.35
CA PRO A 133 -9.12 -7.99 2.06
C PRO A 133 -10.62 -7.84 1.84
N ASN A 134 -11.24 -6.80 2.39
CA ASN A 134 -12.65 -6.47 2.22
C ASN A 134 -12.98 -5.69 0.94
N GLY A 135 -11.99 -5.51 0.04
CA GLY A 135 -12.14 -4.76 -1.19
C GLY A 135 -12.09 -3.24 -1.04
N ARG A 136 -12.01 -2.71 0.18
CA ARG A 136 -11.83 -1.28 0.45
C ARG A 136 -10.36 -0.91 0.45
N TRP A 137 -10.10 0.39 0.36
CA TRP A 137 -8.76 0.93 0.32
C TRP A 137 -8.42 1.69 1.60
N SER A 138 -7.14 1.76 1.87
CA SER A 138 -6.57 2.51 2.98
C SER A 138 -5.28 3.18 2.54
N HIS A 139 -4.82 4.17 3.30
CA HIS A 139 -3.58 4.87 3.01
C HIS A 139 -2.97 5.47 4.29
N LYS A 140 -1.72 5.87 4.20
CA LYS A 140 -1.01 6.56 5.28
C LYS A 140 -0.35 7.82 4.70
N PRO A 141 -0.92 9.03 4.93
CA PRO A 141 -0.32 10.26 4.42
C PRO A 141 0.97 10.62 5.18
N GLY A 142 2.12 10.47 4.54
CA GLY A 142 3.42 10.82 5.10
C GLY A 142 3.63 10.26 6.52
N SER A 143 4.05 11.12 7.45
CA SER A 143 4.27 10.81 8.87
C SER A 143 2.98 10.79 9.72
N THR A 144 1.80 11.01 9.11
CA THR A 144 0.53 11.01 9.84
C THR A 144 -0.06 9.61 9.97
N ALA A 145 -1.14 9.47 10.73
CA ALA A 145 -1.82 8.20 10.95
C ALA A 145 -2.36 7.58 9.63
N ALA A 146 -2.27 6.27 9.52
CA ALA A 146 -2.94 5.52 8.47
C ALA A 146 -4.46 5.58 8.68
N ARG A 147 -5.24 5.60 7.58
CA ARG A 147 -6.69 5.74 7.61
C ARG A 147 -7.36 5.01 6.45
N ILE A 148 -8.66 4.75 6.59
CA ILE A 148 -9.50 4.06 5.60
C ILE A 148 -10.41 5.02 4.83
N THR A 149 -10.31 6.32 5.11
CA THR A 149 -11.14 7.36 4.50
C THR A 149 -10.30 8.30 3.64
N ASP A 150 -10.93 8.89 2.63
CA ASP A 150 -10.36 9.96 1.81
C ASP A 150 -10.37 11.33 2.54
N ASN A 151 -10.03 12.40 1.85
CA ASN A 151 -9.99 13.74 2.43
C ASN A 151 -11.38 14.31 2.75
N ALA A 152 -12.42 13.81 2.12
CA ALA A 152 -13.83 14.13 2.42
C ALA A 152 -14.42 13.22 3.52
N ASN A 153 -13.61 12.38 4.18
CA ASN A 153 -13.99 11.39 5.19
C ASN A 153 -14.91 10.27 4.66
N ASN A 154 -14.96 10.03 3.35
CA ASN A 154 -15.66 8.90 2.78
C ASN A 154 -14.79 7.65 2.79
N LEU A 155 -15.39 6.47 2.98
CA LEU A 155 -14.70 5.19 2.84
C LEU A 155 -14.24 5.01 1.40
N ILE A 156 -12.97 4.68 1.21
CA ILE A 156 -12.36 4.56 -0.13
C ILE A 156 -12.72 3.20 -0.73
N THR A 157 -13.51 3.23 -1.79
CA THR A 157 -13.87 2.04 -2.58
C THR A 157 -13.05 1.95 -3.88
N ASP A 158 -12.61 3.09 -4.40
CA ASP A 158 -11.76 3.18 -5.59
C ASP A 158 -10.86 4.44 -5.48
N PRO A 159 -9.54 4.31 -5.50
CA PRO A 159 -8.65 5.47 -5.40
C PRO A 159 -8.70 6.38 -6.63
N ARG A 160 -9.30 5.94 -7.76
CA ARG A 160 -9.52 6.78 -8.95
C ARG A 160 -10.56 7.86 -8.72
N THR A 161 -11.55 7.60 -7.86
CA THR A 161 -12.71 8.48 -7.59
C THR A 161 -12.69 9.10 -6.20
N ALA A 162 -11.78 8.69 -5.32
CA ALA A 162 -11.61 9.24 -3.98
C ALA A 162 -11.18 10.72 -4.01
N ASP A 163 -11.53 11.48 -2.98
CA ASP A 163 -10.96 12.80 -2.76
C ASP A 163 -9.49 12.68 -2.33
N ARG A 164 -8.60 12.94 -3.26
CA ARG A 164 -7.14 12.82 -3.08
C ARG A 164 -6.45 14.16 -2.85
N GLY A 165 -7.21 15.25 -2.74
CA GLY A 165 -6.65 16.60 -2.61
C GLY A 165 -5.69 16.95 -3.77
N PRO A 166 -4.41 17.27 -3.49
CA PRO A 166 -3.46 17.71 -4.53
C PRO A 166 -3.00 16.61 -5.48
N TYR A 167 -3.25 15.34 -5.18
CA TYR A 167 -2.84 14.21 -6.02
C TYR A 167 -3.81 13.99 -7.18
N THR A 168 -3.79 14.92 -8.13
CA THR A 168 -4.77 15.02 -9.22
C THR A 168 -4.61 13.92 -10.28
N GLN A 169 -3.41 13.36 -10.45
CA GLN A 169 -3.14 12.32 -11.44
C GLN A 169 -3.20 10.93 -10.80
N PHE A 170 -4.10 10.09 -11.30
CA PHE A 170 -4.04 8.64 -11.06
C PHE A 170 -3.10 8.01 -12.08
N CYS A 171 -2.06 7.31 -11.63
CA CYS A 171 -1.06 6.76 -12.54
C CYS A 171 -1.37 5.32 -12.94
N THR A 172 -1.46 4.44 -11.97
CA THR A 172 -1.61 3.02 -12.23
C THR A 172 -1.98 2.25 -10.98
N PHE A 173 -2.47 1.04 -11.17
CA PHE A 173 -2.44 0.00 -10.14
C PHE A 173 -1.13 -0.78 -10.26
N MET A 174 -0.63 -1.26 -9.12
CA MET A 174 0.54 -2.14 -9.07
C MET A 174 0.30 -3.29 -8.10
N GLN A 175 1.08 -4.35 -8.27
CA GLN A 175 1.06 -5.52 -7.41
C GLN A 175 2.28 -5.54 -6.50
N VAL A 176 2.05 -5.77 -5.23
CA VAL A 176 3.08 -6.07 -4.23
C VAL A 176 3.08 -7.56 -3.97
N ILE A 177 4.22 -8.22 -4.18
CA ILE A 177 4.42 -9.64 -3.86
C ILE A 177 5.37 -9.72 -2.68
N HIS A 178 4.86 -10.17 -1.53
CA HIS A 178 5.65 -10.27 -0.31
C HIS A 178 6.87 -11.17 -0.51
N GLY A 179 8.01 -10.76 0.04
CA GLY A 179 9.28 -11.45 -0.10
C GLY A 179 10.05 -11.16 -1.40
N HIS A 180 9.45 -10.42 -2.36
CA HIS A 180 10.12 -10.03 -3.60
C HIS A 180 10.51 -8.56 -3.65
N ILE A 181 9.79 -7.71 -2.93
CA ILE A 181 9.98 -6.25 -2.95
C ILE A 181 11.22 -5.82 -2.15
N LYS A 182 11.81 -4.69 -2.57
CA LYS A 182 12.90 -3.98 -1.87
C LYS A 182 12.38 -2.63 -1.42
N ILE A 183 12.43 -2.32 -0.12
CA ILE A 183 11.90 -1.08 0.44
C ILE A 183 12.93 -0.49 1.43
N ALA A 184 13.36 0.77 1.17
CA ALA A 184 14.28 1.52 2.04
C ALA A 184 14.08 3.04 1.96
#